data_f8f6579fecf02705f625ff96d1b68773
#
_entry.id   f8f6579fecf02705f625ff96d1b68773
#
_cell.length_a   1.000
_cell.length_b   1.000
_cell.length_c   1.000
_cell.angle_alpha   90.00
_cell.angle_beta   90.00
_cell.angle_gamma   90.00
#
_symmetry.space_group_name_H-M   'P 1'
#
loop_
_entity.id
_entity.type
_entity.pdbx_description
1 polymer ?
#
loop_
_entity_poly.entity_id
_entity_poly.type
_entity_poly.pdbx_seq_one_letter_code
_entity_poly.pdbx_strand_id
1 'polypeptide(L)'
;MSWTVEINTKAVEKSLLKASNAIAKELRISMKEACQGIAKEAKSNHKFQTRHGQLERSVQFDVASNGLMGRVYLDEGICPYAPYVHEGTGLHGNGKGAYPITPVRRKALHWVSNGNSVFSKFVTAPGQKPDPFLYRALKQREPFVRAKMIQAVDKAIKIAGL
;
A
#
# COMPACT_ATOMS: atom_id res chain seq x y z
N MET A 1 26.31 -29.39 56.10
CA MET A 1 26.10 -27.97 55.68
C MET A 1 25.42 -27.98 54.33
N SER A 2 24.20 -27.50 54.20
CA SER A 2 23.48 -27.42 52.91
C SER A 2 23.72 -25.98 52.37
N TRP A 3 24.20 -25.86 51.14
CA TRP A 3 24.33 -24.60 50.44
C TRP A 3 23.11 -24.39 49.59
N THR A 4 22.39 -23.29 49.82
CA THR A 4 21.24 -22.90 48.98
C THR A 4 21.65 -21.67 48.17
N VAL A 5 21.49 -21.74 46.84
CA VAL A 5 21.69 -20.59 45.95
C VAL A 5 20.32 -20.10 45.52
N GLU A 6 19.95 -18.91 45.92
CA GLU A 6 18.73 -18.24 45.46
C GLU A 6 19.04 -17.34 44.28
N ILE A 7 18.40 -17.56 43.14
CA ILE A 7 18.48 -16.73 41.94
C ILE A 7 17.24 -15.85 41.90
N ASN A 8 17.40 -14.55 41.99
CA ASN A 8 16.31 -13.59 41.90
C ASN A 8 16.12 -13.13 40.43
N THR A 9 15.09 -13.65 39.76
CA THR A 9 14.77 -13.36 38.38
C THR A 9 13.87 -12.13 38.19
N LYS A 10 13.33 -11.54 39.26
CA LYS A 10 12.35 -10.43 39.19
C LYS A 10 12.84 -9.20 38.43
N ALA A 11 14.13 -8.86 38.57
CA ALA A 11 14.72 -7.74 37.82
C ALA A 11 14.79 -8.03 36.33
N VAL A 12 15.15 -9.27 35.96
CA VAL A 12 15.24 -9.72 34.56
C VAL A 12 13.85 -9.75 33.95
N GLU A 13 12.86 -10.31 34.62
CA GLU A 13 11.47 -10.33 34.18
C GLU A 13 10.92 -8.93 33.91
N LYS A 14 11.16 -7.98 34.83
CA LYS A 14 10.76 -6.58 34.68
C LYS A 14 11.43 -5.93 33.46
N SER A 15 12.73 -6.18 33.23
CA SER A 15 13.47 -5.66 32.07
C SER A 15 12.95 -6.25 30.76
N LEU A 16 12.65 -7.56 30.72
CA LEU A 16 12.08 -8.22 29.55
C LEU A 16 10.69 -7.68 29.19
N LEU A 17 9.81 -7.47 30.19
CA LEU A 17 8.51 -6.85 29.97
C LEU A 17 8.63 -5.42 29.44
N LYS A 18 9.56 -4.63 30.00
CA LYS A 18 9.84 -3.27 29.55
C LYS A 18 10.36 -3.27 28.10
N ALA A 19 11.26 -4.21 27.78
CA ALA A 19 11.77 -4.38 26.41
C ALA A 19 10.66 -4.72 25.42
N SER A 20 9.79 -5.66 25.76
CA SER A 20 8.65 -6.06 24.91
C SER A 20 7.73 -4.88 24.58
N ASN A 21 7.37 -4.08 25.59
CA ASN A 21 6.53 -2.91 25.41
C ASN A 21 7.23 -1.80 24.57
N ALA A 22 8.53 -1.60 24.82
CA ALA A 22 9.33 -0.64 24.05
C ALA A 22 9.45 -1.06 22.58
N ILE A 23 9.71 -2.35 22.32
CA ILE A 23 9.76 -2.93 20.97
C ILE A 23 8.43 -2.72 20.24
N ALA A 24 7.31 -3.07 20.84
CA ALA A 24 6.00 -2.90 20.23
C ALA A 24 5.70 -1.44 19.88
N LYS A 25 6.06 -0.52 20.76
CA LYS A 25 5.89 0.94 20.53
C LYS A 25 6.76 1.43 19.38
N GLU A 26 8.04 1.12 19.36
CA GLU A 26 8.98 1.58 18.33
C GLU A 26 8.67 0.95 16.97
N LEU A 27 8.30 -0.35 16.94
CA LEU A 27 7.85 -1.01 15.72
C LEU A 27 6.61 -0.35 15.14
N ARG A 28 5.61 0.00 15.98
CA ARG A 28 4.40 0.67 15.51
C ARG A 28 4.70 2.03 14.88
N ILE A 29 5.59 2.83 15.50
CA ILE A 29 6.01 4.13 14.96
C ILE A 29 6.70 3.93 13.61
N SER A 30 7.69 3.02 13.56
CA SER A 30 8.45 2.76 12.33
C SER A 30 7.61 2.15 11.22
N MET A 31 6.64 1.28 11.55
CA MET A 31 5.70 0.73 10.58
C MET A 31 4.80 1.83 9.99
N LYS A 32 4.34 2.76 10.82
CA LYS A 32 3.55 3.91 10.35
C LYS A 32 4.37 4.77 9.39
N GLU A 33 5.62 5.12 9.73
CA GLU A 33 6.52 5.87 8.85
C GLU A 33 6.78 5.13 7.53
N ALA A 34 6.98 3.81 7.59
CA ALA A 34 7.16 2.96 6.42
C ALA A 34 5.95 2.99 5.49
N CYS A 35 4.74 2.77 6.02
CA CYS A 35 3.50 2.81 5.26
C CYS A 35 3.24 4.20 4.66
N GLN A 36 3.49 5.27 5.42
CA GLN A 36 3.41 6.65 4.92
C GLN A 36 4.38 6.89 3.77
N GLY A 37 5.62 6.40 3.89
CA GLY A 37 6.64 6.51 2.85
C GLY A 37 6.25 5.80 1.56
N ILE A 38 5.71 4.57 1.67
CA ILE A 38 5.21 3.80 0.52
C ILE A 38 4.00 4.50 -0.11
N ALA A 39 3.03 4.95 0.69
CA ALA A 39 1.86 5.66 0.20
C ALA A 39 2.23 6.97 -0.51
N LYS A 40 3.18 7.74 0.03
CA LYS A 40 3.71 8.96 -0.60
C LYS A 40 4.37 8.65 -1.93
N GLU A 41 5.22 7.63 -1.99
CA GLU A 41 5.88 7.17 -3.22
C GLU A 41 4.86 6.75 -4.28
N ALA A 42 3.86 5.96 -3.90
CA ALA A 42 2.80 5.53 -4.81
C ALA A 42 1.99 6.71 -5.39
N LYS A 43 1.76 7.76 -4.59
CA LYS A 43 1.05 8.98 -5.01
C LYS A 43 1.87 9.86 -5.95
N SER A 44 3.20 9.80 -5.91
CA SER A 44 4.08 10.64 -6.73
C SER A 44 4.69 9.92 -7.92
N ASN A 45 4.82 8.59 -7.87
CA ASN A 45 5.50 7.79 -8.90
C ASN A 45 4.54 6.85 -9.63
N HIS A 46 3.70 7.42 -10.47
CA HIS A 46 2.73 6.71 -11.32
C HIS A 46 2.80 7.21 -12.76
N LYS A 47 2.22 6.44 -13.69
CA LYS A 47 2.19 6.76 -15.13
C LYS A 47 0.84 7.29 -15.60
N PHE A 48 -0.20 7.13 -14.79
CA PHE A 48 -1.52 7.64 -15.14
C PHE A 48 -1.59 9.17 -15.03
N GLN A 49 -2.48 9.77 -15.85
CA GLN A 49 -2.72 11.22 -15.79
C GLN A 49 -3.68 11.56 -14.65
N THR A 50 -3.21 12.40 -13.73
CA THR A 50 -4.05 12.95 -12.66
C THR A 50 -5.00 14.01 -13.23
N ARG A 51 -6.31 13.76 -13.15
CA ARG A 51 -7.33 14.76 -13.53
C ARG A 51 -7.94 15.47 -12.31
N HIS A 52 -8.37 14.70 -11.32
CA HIS A 52 -9.06 15.20 -10.12
C HIS A 52 -8.43 14.75 -8.81
N GLY A 53 -7.30 14.06 -8.86
CA GLY A 53 -6.57 13.55 -7.68
C GLY A 53 -7.32 12.47 -6.88
N GLN A 54 -8.40 11.89 -7.41
CA GLN A 54 -9.17 10.87 -6.70
C GLN A 54 -8.37 9.57 -6.54
N LEU A 55 -7.60 9.20 -7.56
CA LEU A 55 -6.80 7.99 -7.55
C LEU A 55 -5.67 8.08 -6.51
N GLU A 56 -4.99 9.22 -6.43
CA GLU A 56 -3.97 9.47 -5.40
C GLU A 56 -4.60 9.51 -4.00
N ARG A 57 -5.78 10.10 -3.85
CA ARG A 57 -6.52 10.13 -2.58
C ARG A 57 -6.98 8.75 -2.15
N SER A 58 -7.24 7.83 -3.09
CA SER A 58 -7.62 6.45 -2.76
C SER A 58 -6.47 5.61 -2.19
N VAL A 59 -5.21 6.04 -2.36
CA VAL A 59 -4.08 5.36 -1.72
C VAL A 59 -4.12 5.64 -0.22
N GLN A 60 -4.51 4.65 0.55
CA GLN A 60 -4.63 4.69 2.00
C GLN A 60 -3.66 3.70 2.66
N PHE A 61 -3.45 3.84 3.95
CA PHE A 61 -2.68 2.88 4.73
C PHE A 61 -3.26 2.72 6.13
N ASP A 62 -3.05 1.56 6.70
CA ASP A 62 -3.32 1.27 8.11
C ASP A 62 -2.17 0.49 8.76
N VAL A 63 -2.13 0.51 10.08
CA VAL A 63 -1.13 -0.21 10.88
C VAL A 63 -1.84 -0.87 12.06
N ALA A 64 -1.61 -2.16 12.21
CA ALA A 64 -2.14 -2.92 13.34
C ALA A 64 -1.65 -2.35 14.69
N SER A 65 -2.48 -2.52 15.73
CA SER A 65 -2.18 -2.00 17.07
C SER A 65 -0.88 -2.51 17.67
N ASN A 66 -0.50 -3.74 17.32
CA ASN A 66 0.77 -4.37 17.75
C ASN A 66 2.01 -3.88 16.97
N GLY A 67 1.84 -3.11 15.89
CA GLY A 67 2.92 -2.62 15.02
C GLY A 67 3.58 -3.67 14.13
N LEU A 68 3.11 -4.92 14.14
CA LEU A 68 3.71 -6.01 13.39
C LEU A 68 3.19 -6.12 11.96
N MET A 69 2.11 -5.43 11.65
CA MET A 69 1.50 -5.44 10.32
C MET A 69 1.14 -4.01 9.90
N GLY A 70 1.54 -3.66 8.68
CA GLY A 70 1.13 -2.44 7.99
C GLY A 70 0.58 -2.78 6.61
N ARG A 71 -0.42 -2.07 6.15
CA ARG A 71 -1.07 -2.26 4.87
C ARG A 71 -1.18 -0.93 4.15
N VAL A 72 -0.80 -0.91 2.87
CA VAL A 72 -1.08 0.20 1.94
C VAL A 72 -2.02 -0.35 0.88
N TYR A 73 -3.12 0.31 0.63
CA TYR A 73 -4.20 -0.20 -0.22
C TYR A 73 -4.90 0.91 -1.00
N LEU A 74 -5.70 0.51 -1.98
CA LEU A 74 -6.58 1.40 -2.73
C LEU A 74 -7.98 1.36 -2.11
N ASP A 75 -8.48 2.51 -1.69
CA ASP A 75 -9.83 2.64 -1.16
C ASP A 75 -10.82 2.82 -2.32
N GLU A 76 -11.57 1.76 -2.61
CA GLU A 76 -12.58 1.74 -3.67
C GLU A 76 -13.77 2.64 -3.36
N GLY A 77 -14.03 2.97 -2.09
CA GLY A 77 -15.05 3.95 -1.70
C GLY A 77 -14.70 5.36 -2.17
N ILE A 78 -13.41 5.69 -2.23
CA ILE A 78 -12.90 6.97 -2.75
C ILE A 78 -12.78 6.92 -4.28
N CYS A 79 -12.26 5.81 -4.82
CA CYS A 79 -12.00 5.66 -6.24
C CYS A 79 -12.32 4.22 -6.71
N PRO A 80 -13.57 3.94 -7.15
CA PRO A 80 -13.98 2.59 -7.54
C PRO A 80 -13.20 2.01 -8.73
N TYR A 81 -12.60 2.86 -9.54
CA TYR A 81 -11.81 2.44 -10.70
C TYR A 81 -10.31 2.25 -10.40
N ALA A 82 -9.86 2.50 -9.18
CA ALA A 82 -8.45 2.41 -8.80
C ALA A 82 -7.83 1.02 -9.05
N PRO A 83 -8.47 -0.11 -8.71
CA PRO A 83 -7.94 -1.44 -9.02
C PRO A 83 -7.76 -1.67 -10.53
N TYR A 84 -8.67 -1.17 -11.35
CA TYR A 84 -8.60 -1.31 -12.81
C TYR A 84 -7.44 -0.54 -13.44
N VAL A 85 -7.08 0.60 -12.86
CA VAL A 85 -5.87 1.34 -13.28
C VAL A 85 -4.61 0.60 -12.86
N HIS A 86 -4.61 0.06 -11.64
CA HIS A 86 -3.45 -0.65 -11.07
C HIS A 86 -3.15 -1.97 -11.81
N GLU A 87 -4.19 -2.77 -12.05
CA GLU A 87 -4.06 -4.13 -12.62
C GLU A 87 -4.30 -4.18 -14.13
N GLY A 88 -4.81 -3.10 -14.72
CA GLY A 88 -5.21 -3.06 -16.11
C GLY A 88 -6.58 -3.70 -16.35
N THR A 89 -7.09 -3.55 -17.58
CA THR A 89 -8.39 -4.10 -18.00
C THR A 89 -8.31 -4.71 -19.39
N GLY A 90 -9.35 -5.47 -19.76
CA GLY A 90 -9.48 -6.05 -21.08
C GLY A 90 -8.32 -6.99 -21.44
N LEU A 91 -7.72 -6.81 -22.60
CA LEU A 91 -6.55 -7.59 -23.07
C LEU A 91 -5.30 -7.41 -22.18
N HIS A 92 -5.26 -6.33 -21.42
CA HIS A 92 -4.12 -6.00 -20.55
C HIS A 92 -4.34 -6.35 -19.08
N GLY A 93 -5.54 -6.80 -18.70
CA GLY A 93 -5.90 -7.27 -17.36
C GLY A 93 -5.92 -8.79 -17.28
N ASN A 94 -6.40 -9.32 -16.15
CA ASN A 94 -6.40 -10.75 -15.84
C ASN A 94 -7.35 -11.57 -16.75
N GLY A 95 -7.05 -11.67 -18.04
CA GLY A 95 -7.56 -12.71 -18.93
C GLY A 95 -8.98 -12.55 -19.49
N LYS A 96 -9.62 -11.37 -19.40
CA LYS A 96 -10.99 -11.19 -19.90
C LYS A 96 -11.13 -10.79 -21.38
N GLY A 97 -10.02 -10.58 -22.09
CA GLY A 97 -10.08 -10.17 -23.50
C GLY A 97 -10.62 -8.76 -23.74
N ALA A 98 -10.72 -8.37 -25.01
CA ALA A 98 -11.37 -7.11 -25.39
C ALA A 98 -12.89 -7.18 -25.10
N TYR A 99 -13.48 -6.06 -24.73
CA TYR A 99 -14.91 -6.00 -24.37
C TYR A 99 -15.64 -4.95 -25.19
N PRO A 100 -16.93 -5.20 -25.57
CA PRO A 100 -17.73 -4.24 -26.29
C PRO A 100 -18.21 -3.12 -25.35
N ILE A 101 -18.11 -1.88 -25.83
CA ILE A 101 -18.74 -0.72 -25.23
C ILE A 101 -19.94 -0.34 -26.07
N THR A 102 -21.11 -0.29 -25.46
CA THR A 102 -22.37 0.10 -26.10
C THR A 102 -22.95 1.35 -25.45
N PRO A 103 -23.70 2.19 -26.16
CA PRO A 103 -24.34 3.36 -25.58
C PRO A 103 -25.46 2.94 -24.61
N VAL A 104 -25.51 3.55 -23.41
CA VAL A 104 -26.53 3.26 -22.38
C VAL A 104 -27.73 4.19 -22.50
N ARG A 105 -27.52 5.48 -22.81
CA ARG A 105 -28.58 6.51 -22.80
C ARG A 105 -28.86 7.11 -24.19
N ARG A 106 -27.98 6.90 -25.16
CA ARG A 106 -28.06 7.47 -26.52
C ARG A 106 -28.12 6.35 -27.57
N LYS A 107 -28.52 6.69 -28.79
CA LYS A 107 -28.62 5.72 -29.90
C LYS A 107 -27.24 5.27 -30.43
N ALA A 108 -26.20 6.07 -30.19
CA ALA A 108 -24.82 5.79 -30.63
C ALA A 108 -23.81 6.39 -29.66
N LEU A 109 -22.61 5.80 -29.61
CA LEU A 109 -21.41 6.39 -29.07
C LEU A 109 -20.94 7.50 -29.99
N HIS A 110 -20.38 8.57 -29.43
CA HIS A 110 -19.81 9.69 -30.20
C HIS A 110 -18.44 10.06 -29.64
N TRP A 111 -17.46 10.20 -30.50
CA TRP A 111 -16.15 10.74 -30.18
C TRP A 111 -15.56 11.51 -31.37
N VAL A 112 -14.52 12.30 -31.14
CA VAL A 112 -13.79 12.99 -32.19
C VAL A 112 -12.48 12.24 -32.45
N SER A 113 -12.21 11.92 -33.72
CA SER A 113 -10.97 11.30 -34.16
C SER A 113 -10.42 12.12 -35.34
N ASN A 114 -9.19 12.59 -35.22
CA ASN A 114 -8.52 13.42 -36.26
C ASN A 114 -9.38 14.62 -36.72
N GLY A 115 -10.09 15.26 -35.77
CA GLY A 115 -10.96 16.40 -36.07
C GLY A 115 -12.37 16.03 -36.60
N ASN A 116 -12.64 14.77 -36.88
CA ASN A 116 -13.91 14.28 -37.40
C ASN A 116 -14.77 13.65 -36.31
N SER A 117 -16.07 13.92 -36.32
CA SER A 117 -17.05 13.26 -35.45
C SER A 117 -17.30 11.85 -35.92
N VAL A 118 -17.11 10.87 -35.04
CA VAL A 118 -17.36 9.43 -35.30
C VAL A 118 -18.53 8.98 -34.46
N PHE A 119 -19.46 8.22 -35.08
CA PHE A 119 -20.59 7.62 -34.41
C PHE A 119 -20.57 6.12 -34.61
N SER A 120 -20.80 5.34 -33.54
CA SER A 120 -20.90 3.87 -33.60
C SER A 120 -21.93 3.33 -32.64
N LYS A 121 -22.56 2.22 -32.99
CA LYS A 121 -23.47 1.47 -32.10
C LYS A 121 -22.70 0.66 -31.06
N PHE A 122 -21.46 0.30 -31.35
CA PHE A 122 -20.56 -0.36 -30.40
C PHE A 122 -19.10 -0.11 -30.79
N VAL A 123 -18.22 -0.23 -29.82
CA VAL A 123 -16.76 -0.20 -30.02
C VAL A 123 -16.16 -1.32 -29.19
N THR A 124 -15.24 -2.07 -29.76
CA THR A 124 -14.48 -3.07 -29.02
C THR A 124 -13.28 -2.38 -28.37
N ALA A 125 -13.27 -2.32 -27.03
CA ALA A 125 -12.19 -1.72 -26.26
C ALA A 125 -11.14 -2.78 -25.92
N PRO A 126 -9.85 -2.53 -26.22
CA PRO A 126 -8.77 -3.43 -25.83
C PRO A 126 -8.51 -3.42 -24.33
N GLY A 127 -9.02 -2.42 -23.61
CA GLY A 127 -8.75 -2.23 -22.20
C GLY A 127 -7.58 -1.26 -21.94
N GLN A 128 -7.26 -1.08 -20.68
CA GLN A 128 -6.21 -0.19 -20.19
C GLN A 128 -4.99 -1.01 -19.77
N LYS A 129 -3.79 -0.55 -20.14
CA LYS A 129 -2.53 -1.13 -19.66
C LYS A 129 -2.40 -0.91 -18.15
N PRO A 130 -1.88 -1.90 -17.39
CA PRO A 130 -1.69 -1.78 -15.95
C PRO A 130 -0.62 -0.74 -15.60
N ASP A 131 -0.87 -0.03 -14.52
CA ASP A 131 0.13 0.79 -13.85
C ASP A 131 0.26 0.34 -12.38
N PRO A 132 1.10 -0.69 -12.07
CA PRO A 132 1.21 -1.27 -10.75
C PRO A 132 2.03 -0.37 -9.79
N PHE A 133 1.55 0.86 -9.59
CA PHE A 133 2.27 1.90 -8.84
C PHE A 133 2.45 1.55 -7.36
N LEU A 134 1.52 0.81 -6.72
CA LEU A 134 1.71 0.34 -5.34
C LEU A 134 2.86 -0.66 -5.21
N TYR A 135 2.92 -1.65 -6.11
CA TYR A 135 4.02 -2.65 -6.10
C TYR A 135 5.36 -2.00 -6.42
N ARG A 136 5.37 -1.03 -7.33
CA ARG A 136 6.58 -0.26 -7.65
C ARG A 136 7.06 0.56 -6.46
N ALA A 137 6.15 1.24 -5.77
CA ALA A 137 6.46 2.01 -4.57
C ALA A 137 6.97 1.10 -3.43
N LEU A 138 6.32 -0.05 -3.21
CA LEU A 138 6.77 -1.03 -2.23
C LEU A 138 8.21 -1.51 -2.52
N LYS A 139 8.48 -1.93 -3.76
CA LYS A 139 9.81 -2.40 -4.17
C LYS A 139 10.90 -1.34 -3.99
N GLN A 140 10.58 -0.09 -4.32
CA GLN A 140 11.54 1.02 -4.16
C GLN A 140 11.81 1.36 -2.70
N ARG A 141 10.80 1.21 -1.83
CA ARG A 141 10.90 1.54 -0.41
C ARG A 141 11.31 0.38 0.48
N GLU A 142 11.37 -0.85 -0.04
CA GLU A 142 11.74 -2.04 0.74
C GLU A 142 13.05 -1.90 1.53
N PRO A 143 14.17 -1.39 0.96
CA PRO A 143 15.41 -1.22 1.73
C PRO A 143 15.24 -0.23 2.89
N PHE A 144 14.49 0.85 2.68
CA PHE A 144 14.20 1.84 3.72
C PHE A 144 13.35 1.24 4.84
N VAL A 145 12.30 0.50 4.49
CA VAL A 145 11.42 -0.19 5.46
C VAL A 145 12.24 -1.15 6.32
N ARG A 146 13.07 -1.98 5.70
CA ARG A 146 13.94 -2.93 6.39
C ARG A 146 14.89 -2.24 7.37
N ALA A 147 15.56 -1.18 6.94
CA ALA A 147 16.46 -0.40 7.80
C ALA A 147 15.72 0.23 9.00
N LYS A 148 14.52 0.78 8.78
CA LYS A 148 13.68 1.35 9.83
C LYS A 148 13.23 0.32 10.86
N MET A 149 12.89 -0.90 10.45
CA MET A 149 12.51 -1.97 11.37
C MET A 149 13.70 -2.40 12.26
N ILE A 150 14.91 -2.55 11.69
CA ILE A 150 16.13 -2.86 12.45
C ILE A 150 16.40 -1.75 13.46
N GLN A 151 16.40 -0.49 13.03
CA GLN A 151 16.61 0.66 13.94
C GLN A 151 15.59 0.72 15.08
N ALA A 152 14.33 0.35 14.81
CA ALA A 152 13.29 0.32 15.85
C ALA A 152 13.58 -0.70 16.94
N VAL A 153 14.06 -1.88 16.56
CA VAL A 153 14.44 -2.94 17.50
C VAL A 153 15.66 -2.50 18.32
N ASP A 154 16.72 -2.01 17.67
CA ASP A 154 17.94 -1.54 18.34
C ASP A 154 17.65 -0.41 19.35
N LYS A 155 16.78 0.53 18.95
CA LYS A 155 16.36 1.61 19.84
C LYS A 155 15.59 1.10 21.04
N ALA A 156 14.68 0.15 20.82
CA ALA A 156 13.88 -0.43 21.90
C ALA A 156 14.74 -1.22 22.90
N ILE A 157 15.74 -1.97 22.43
CA ILE A 157 16.70 -2.69 23.28
C ILE A 157 17.46 -1.70 24.18
N LYS A 158 17.99 -0.61 23.60
CA LYS A 158 18.67 0.44 24.36
C LYS A 158 17.76 1.09 25.41
N ILE A 159 16.48 1.35 25.09
CA ILE A 159 15.49 1.89 26.05
C ILE A 159 15.23 0.90 27.19
N ALA A 160 15.26 -0.39 26.92
CA ALA A 160 15.09 -1.42 27.93
C ALA A 160 16.29 -1.59 28.87
N GLY A 161 17.45 -1.08 28.46
CA GLY A 161 18.72 -1.21 29.22
C GLY A 161 19.33 -2.61 29.08
N LEU A 162 19.15 -3.23 27.92
CA LEU A 162 19.71 -4.53 27.54
C LEU A 162 20.87 -4.33 26.56
#